data_110eaeeb30f09d032072a28a77e836fc
#
_entry.id   110eaeeb30f09d032072a28a77e836fc
#
_cell.length_a   1.000
_cell.length_b   1.000
_cell.length_c   1.000
_cell.angle_alpha   90.00
_cell.angle_beta   90.00
_cell.angle_gamma   90.00
#
_symmetry.space_group_name_H-M   'P 1'
#
loop_
_entity.id
_entity.type
_entity.pdbx_description
1 polymer ?
#
loop_
_entity_poly.entity_id
_entity_poly.type
_entity_poly.pdbx_seq_one_letter_code
_entity_poly.pdbx_strand_id
1 'polypeptide(L)'
;MRGLLVHTSGFVSTDCLQSAESGAYGSLYPLQTLKKGKETDYNTLPLCTYGNNEKVRKQLGELALQLSNLHYELSDEQRKTLHLAAVFCNNFPNHLFGIARELLQKDDIPFSILFPLLDATLERAKQFDPFSIQTGPAFRKEHEIMRQHKERLSQDEREIYEILSEKIIKKHTENI
;
A
#
# COMPACT_ATOMS: atom_id res chain seq x y z
N MET A 1 -15.40 -26.16 21.07
CA MET A 1 -14.33 -25.32 21.63
C MET A 1 -14.88 -23.91 21.90
N ARG A 2 -14.83 -23.41 23.13
CA ARG A 2 -15.29 -22.04 23.46
C ARG A 2 -14.09 -21.10 23.33
N GLY A 3 -13.88 -20.51 22.16
CA GLY A 3 -12.76 -19.59 21.91
C GLY A 3 -13.14 -18.52 20.90
N LEU A 4 -12.35 -17.46 20.82
CA LEU A 4 -12.45 -16.43 19.79
C LEU A 4 -11.72 -16.92 18.53
N LEU A 5 -12.41 -16.93 17.39
CA LEU A 5 -11.84 -17.27 16.09
C LEU A 5 -11.53 -15.99 15.29
N VAL A 6 -10.29 -15.89 14.81
CA VAL A 6 -9.80 -14.67 14.17
C VAL A 6 -9.03 -15.02 12.91
N HIS A 7 -9.27 -14.26 11.81
CA HIS A 7 -8.40 -14.28 10.64
C HIS A 7 -7.56 -13.01 10.55
N THR A 8 -6.47 -13.05 9.78
CA THR A 8 -5.53 -11.92 9.60
C THR A 8 -5.52 -11.35 8.18
N SER A 9 -6.51 -11.69 7.35
CA SER A 9 -6.59 -11.23 5.98
C SER A 9 -7.02 -9.76 5.88
N GLY A 10 -6.37 -9.00 5.00
CA GLY A 10 -6.76 -7.62 4.67
C GLY A 10 -8.06 -7.53 3.85
N PHE A 11 -8.47 -8.60 3.13
CA PHE A 11 -9.56 -8.51 2.15
C PHE A 11 -10.73 -9.47 2.39
N VAL A 12 -10.52 -10.61 3.09
CA VAL A 12 -11.59 -11.60 3.36
C VAL A 12 -12.59 -11.03 4.36
N SER A 13 -13.91 -11.20 4.11
CA SER A 13 -14.94 -10.83 5.08
C SER A 13 -14.86 -11.71 6.33
N THR A 14 -15.12 -11.12 7.51
CA THR A 14 -15.24 -11.86 8.77
C THR A 14 -16.41 -12.83 8.78
N ASP A 15 -17.41 -12.65 7.91
CA ASP A 15 -18.55 -13.57 7.77
C ASP A 15 -18.14 -14.98 7.34
N CYS A 16 -16.95 -15.17 6.77
CA CYS A 16 -16.41 -16.51 6.49
C CYS A 16 -16.26 -17.37 7.77
N LEU A 17 -16.23 -16.73 8.95
CA LEU A 17 -16.13 -17.37 10.24
C LEU A 17 -17.50 -17.53 10.96
N GLN A 18 -18.59 -17.10 10.33
CA GLN A 18 -19.93 -17.09 10.93
C GLN A 18 -20.42 -18.48 11.37
N SER A 19 -19.99 -19.53 10.67
CA SER A 19 -20.33 -20.92 11.01
C SER A 19 -19.54 -21.48 12.19
N ALA A 20 -18.63 -20.70 12.80
CA ALA A 20 -17.87 -21.15 13.96
C ALA A 20 -18.79 -21.41 15.16
N GLU A 21 -18.68 -22.60 15.76
CA GLU A 21 -19.48 -23.01 16.93
C GLU A 21 -19.35 -22.08 18.15
N SER A 22 -18.27 -21.28 18.21
CA SER A 22 -18.03 -20.34 19.31
C SER A 22 -18.97 -19.13 19.28
N GLY A 23 -19.54 -18.78 18.14
CA GLY A 23 -20.31 -17.55 17.93
C GLY A 23 -19.51 -16.24 18.13
N ALA A 24 -18.22 -16.33 18.47
CA ALA A 24 -17.32 -15.21 18.69
C ALA A 24 -16.22 -15.23 17.64
N TYR A 25 -16.26 -14.27 16.70
CA TYR A 25 -15.30 -14.23 15.60
C TYR A 25 -14.99 -12.78 15.17
N GLY A 26 -13.85 -12.62 14.47
CA GLY A 26 -13.43 -11.31 14.00
C GLY A 26 -12.20 -11.36 13.10
N SER A 27 -11.57 -10.19 12.91
CA SER A 27 -10.30 -10.05 12.23
C SER A 27 -9.31 -9.25 13.06
N LEU A 28 -8.04 -9.61 12.93
CA LEU A 28 -6.89 -8.84 13.41
C LEU A 28 -5.90 -8.74 12.26
N TYR A 29 -5.93 -7.63 11.53
CA TYR A 29 -5.16 -7.43 10.30
C TYR A 29 -3.94 -6.55 10.59
N PRO A 30 -2.72 -7.11 10.54
CA PRO A 30 -1.49 -6.32 10.59
C PRO A 30 -1.24 -5.69 9.23
N LEU A 31 -1.19 -4.34 9.19
CA LEU A 31 -0.93 -3.59 7.97
C LEU A 31 0.57 -3.50 7.71
N GLN A 32 1.14 -4.61 7.25
CA GLN A 32 2.57 -4.72 6.96
C GLN A 32 2.87 -5.87 6.00
N THR A 33 3.96 -5.76 5.26
CA THR A 33 4.55 -6.86 4.50
C THR A 33 5.38 -7.74 5.45
N LEU A 34 4.74 -8.74 6.04
CA LEU A 34 5.42 -9.68 6.93
C LEU A 34 6.18 -10.72 6.12
N LYS A 35 7.49 -10.85 6.38
CA LYS A 35 8.35 -11.86 5.75
C LYS A 35 8.93 -12.78 6.81
N LYS A 36 8.84 -14.11 6.59
CA LYS A 36 9.43 -15.11 7.47
C LYS A 36 10.93 -14.84 7.67
N GLY A 37 11.36 -14.80 8.93
CA GLY A 37 12.77 -14.62 9.30
C GLY A 37 13.25 -13.15 9.29
N LYS A 38 12.38 -12.17 9.08
CA LYS A 38 12.68 -10.76 9.32
C LYS A 38 12.06 -10.28 10.62
N GLU A 39 12.85 -9.60 11.42
CA GLU A 39 12.33 -8.91 12.61
C GLU A 39 11.38 -7.79 12.19
N THR A 40 10.27 -7.70 12.90
CA THR A 40 9.26 -6.65 12.72
C THR A 40 9.14 -5.91 14.04
N ASP A 41 9.26 -4.59 14.02
CA ASP A 41 8.92 -3.79 15.19
C ASP A 41 7.40 -3.74 15.35
N TYR A 42 6.92 -4.55 16.27
CA TYR A 42 5.48 -4.63 16.56
C TYR A 42 4.93 -3.34 17.18
N ASN A 43 5.74 -2.54 17.87
CA ASN A 43 5.28 -1.31 18.51
C ASN A 43 4.77 -0.28 17.49
N THR A 44 5.32 -0.27 16.29
CA THR A 44 4.96 0.65 15.21
C THR A 44 4.10 0.00 14.12
N LEU A 45 3.69 -1.27 14.30
CA LEU A 45 2.88 -2.02 13.36
C LEU A 45 1.39 -1.65 13.51
N PRO A 46 0.73 -1.03 12.50
CA PRO A 46 -0.70 -0.78 12.58
C PRO A 46 -1.47 -2.10 12.63
N LEU A 47 -2.25 -2.29 13.70
CA LEU A 47 -3.15 -3.44 13.88
C LEU A 47 -4.59 -2.99 13.72
N CYS A 48 -5.26 -3.51 12.70
CA CYS A 48 -6.66 -3.23 12.43
C CYS A 48 -7.54 -4.40 12.92
N THR A 49 -8.52 -4.09 13.76
CA THR A 49 -9.41 -5.12 14.33
C THR A 49 -10.86 -4.91 13.95
N TYR A 50 -11.60 -6.01 13.89
CA TYR A 50 -13.06 -6.04 13.81
C TYR A 50 -13.60 -7.25 14.53
N GLY A 51 -14.72 -7.10 15.24
CA GLY A 51 -15.40 -8.19 15.94
C GLY A 51 -16.89 -8.21 15.60
N ASN A 52 -17.46 -9.41 15.49
CA ASN A 52 -18.87 -9.61 15.17
C ASN A 52 -19.84 -9.10 16.25
N ASN A 53 -19.34 -8.80 17.45
CA ASN A 53 -20.10 -8.19 18.53
C ASN A 53 -19.18 -7.33 19.41
N GLU A 54 -19.78 -6.53 20.29
CA GLU A 54 -19.07 -5.58 21.15
C GLU A 54 -18.02 -6.24 22.07
N LYS A 55 -18.37 -7.39 22.66
CA LYS A 55 -17.43 -8.15 23.50
C LYS A 55 -16.19 -8.55 22.73
N VAL A 56 -16.35 -9.04 21.51
CA VAL A 56 -15.24 -9.48 20.63
C VAL A 56 -14.42 -8.26 20.20
N ARG A 57 -15.06 -7.14 19.85
CA ARG A 57 -14.34 -5.89 19.50
C ARG A 57 -13.44 -5.43 20.65
N LYS A 58 -13.98 -5.39 21.88
CA LYS A 58 -13.20 -5.02 23.05
C LYS A 58 -12.02 -5.97 23.28
N GLN A 59 -12.23 -7.28 23.21
CA GLN A 59 -11.16 -8.28 23.39
C GLN A 59 -10.05 -8.14 22.34
N LEU A 60 -10.41 -7.92 21.07
CA LEU A 60 -9.44 -7.74 19.99
C LEU A 60 -8.70 -6.41 20.11
N GLY A 61 -9.37 -5.34 20.53
CA GLY A 61 -8.74 -4.06 20.81
C GLY A 61 -7.71 -4.15 21.92
N GLU A 62 -8.07 -4.79 23.05
CA GLU A 62 -7.15 -5.03 24.17
C GLU A 62 -5.94 -5.86 23.74
N LEU A 63 -6.15 -6.91 22.96
CA LEU A 63 -5.07 -7.72 22.40
C LEU A 63 -4.16 -6.91 21.47
N ALA A 64 -4.75 -6.12 20.59
CA ALA A 64 -3.98 -5.29 19.65
C ALA A 64 -3.10 -4.27 20.39
N LEU A 65 -3.63 -3.63 21.44
CA LEU A 65 -2.88 -2.66 22.27
C LEU A 65 -1.77 -3.29 23.11
N GLN A 66 -1.84 -4.61 23.38
CA GLN A 66 -0.72 -5.34 23.99
C GLN A 66 0.41 -5.63 23.00
N LEU A 67 0.10 -5.67 21.71
CA LEU A 67 1.04 -6.01 20.64
C LEU A 67 1.63 -4.78 19.96
N SER A 68 0.87 -3.68 19.88
CA SER A 68 1.27 -2.47 19.16
C SER A 68 0.70 -1.21 19.80
N ASN A 69 1.41 -0.09 19.63
CA ASN A 69 0.91 1.24 19.99
C ASN A 69 -0.09 1.82 18.96
N LEU A 70 -0.25 1.17 17.81
CA LEU A 70 -1.09 1.63 16.70
C LEU A 70 -2.25 0.65 16.48
N HIS A 71 -3.38 0.93 17.12
CA HIS A 71 -4.59 0.14 16.97
C HIS A 71 -5.71 0.96 16.30
N TYR A 72 -6.40 0.32 15.36
CA TYR A 72 -7.54 0.89 14.63
C TYR A 72 -8.69 -0.12 14.57
N GLU A 73 -9.87 0.28 15.02
CA GLU A 73 -11.09 -0.50 14.81
C GLU A 73 -11.69 -0.13 13.45
N LEU A 74 -11.79 -1.10 12.54
CA LEU A 74 -12.25 -0.90 11.17
C LEU A 74 -13.30 -1.95 10.80
N SER A 75 -14.40 -1.55 10.20
CA SER A 75 -15.34 -2.49 9.58
C SER A 75 -14.66 -3.29 8.45
N ASP A 76 -15.29 -4.38 8.03
CA ASP A 76 -14.82 -5.17 6.90
C ASP A 76 -14.64 -4.33 5.63
N GLU A 77 -15.58 -3.45 5.33
CA GLU A 77 -15.50 -2.58 4.14
C GLU A 77 -14.36 -1.55 4.26
N GLN A 78 -14.17 -0.95 5.43
CA GLN A 78 -13.05 -0.05 5.67
C GLN A 78 -11.70 -0.78 5.56
N ARG A 79 -11.61 -2.02 6.07
CA ARG A 79 -10.39 -2.83 5.98
C ARG A 79 -10.08 -3.22 4.53
N LYS A 80 -11.10 -3.57 3.73
CA LYS A 80 -10.91 -3.85 2.29
C LYS A 80 -10.43 -2.60 1.54
N THR A 81 -11.01 -1.44 1.83
CA THR A 81 -10.56 -0.15 1.26
C THR A 81 -9.12 0.16 1.66
N LEU A 82 -8.77 0.00 2.94
CA LEU A 82 -7.41 0.17 3.43
C LEU A 82 -6.42 -0.78 2.74
N HIS A 83 -6.79 -2.05 2.59
CA HIS A 83 -5.96 -3.02 1.89
C HIS A 83 -5.72 -2.63 0.42
N LEU A 84 -6.76 -2.18 -0.29
CA LEU A 84 -6.63 -1.68 -1.65
C LEU A 84 -5.71 -0.45 -1.72
N ALA A 85 -5.85 0.51 -0.81
CA ALA A 85 -4.98 1.67 -0.71
C ALA A 85 -3.51 1.25 -0.44
N ALA A 86 -3.29 0.26 0.42
CA ALA A 86 -1.96 -0.28 0.68
C ALA A 86 -1.31 -0.93 -0.56
N VAL A 87 -2.08 -1.54 -1.45
CA VAL A 87 -1.57 -2.04 -2.74
C VAL A 87 -1.00 -0.87 -3.56
N PHE A 88 -1.72 0.26 -3.64
CA PHE A 88 -1.25 1.45 -4.34
C PHE A 88 -0.02 2.10 -3.68
N CYS A 89 0.07 2.10 -2.35
CA CYS A 89 1.17 2.75 -1.64
C CYS A 89 2.41 1.86 -1.47
N ASN A 90 2.30 0.55 -1.61
CA ASN A 90 3.38 -0.38 -1.31
C ASN A 90 3.68 -1.35 -2.45
N ASN A 91 2.69 -2.14 -2.90
CA ASN A 91 2.96 -3.21 -3.88
C ASN A 91 3.31 -2.64 -5.26
N PHE A 92 2.52 -1.68 -5.76
CA PHE A 92 2.79 -1.06 -7.06
C PHE A 92 4.09 -0.25 -7.07
N PRO A 93 4.39 0.64 -6.10
CA PRO A 93 5.69 1.29 -6.04
C PRO A 93 6.86 0.33 -5.97
N ASN A 94 6.75 -0.78 -5.21
CA ASN A 94 7.82 -1.78 -5.18
C ASN A 94 8.09 -2.40 -6.56
N HIS A 95 7.06 -2.67 -7.36
CA HIS A 95 7.21 -3.13 -8.74
C HIS A 95 7.89 -2.07 -9.62
N LEU A 96 7.48 -0.80 -9.50
CA LEU A 96 8.10 0.33 -10.22
C LEU A 96 9.58 0.52 -9.82
N PHE A 97 9.94 0.29 -8.54
CA PHE A 97 11.36 0.27 -8.13
C PHE A 97 12.15 -0.86 -8.81
N GLY A 98 11.51 -2.01 -9.04
CA GLY A 98 12.10 -3.12 -9.80
C GLY A 98 12.43 -2.67 -11.23
N ILE A 99 11.46 -2.09 -11.94
CA ILE A 99 11.64 -1.55 -13.29
C ILE A 99 12.77 -0.50 -13.32
N ALA A 100 12.74 0.46 -12.39
CA ALA A 100 13.79 1.48 -12.32
C ALA A 100 15.19 0.88 -12.10
N ARG A 101 15.29 -0.17 -11.27
CA ARG A 101 16.56 -0.89 -11.06
C ARG A 101 17.04 -1.56 -12.34
N GLU A 102 16.17 -2.23 -13.06
CA GLU A 102 16.52 -2.92 -14.33
C GLU A 102 16.97 -1.92 -15.40
N LEU A 103 16.31 -0.75 -15.50
CA LEU A 103 16.72 0.32 -16.40
C LEU A 103 18.13 0.83 -16.10
N LEU A 104 18.44 1.07 -14.82
CA LEU A 104 19.77 1.55 -14.40
C LEU A 104 20.86 0.50 -14.62
N GLN A 105 20.54 -0.79 -14.48
CA GLN A 105 21.49 -1.87 -14.70
C GLN A 105 21.98 -1.95 -16.16
N LYS A 106 21.17 -1.51 -17.13
CA LYS A 106 21.57 -1.47 -18.55
C LYS A 106 22.76 -0.54 -18.81
N ASP A 107 22.91 0.50 -17.97
CA ASP A 107 23.97 1.51 -18.09
C ASP A 107 24.95 1.45 -16.90
N ASP A 108 25.01 0.33 -16.14
CA ASP A 108 25.88 0.11 -14.98
C ASP A 108 25.74 1.18 -13.86
N ILE A 109 24.55 1.77 -13.73
CA ILE A 109 24.27 2.80 -12.72
C ILE A 109 23.74 2.12 -11.44
N PRO A 110 24.31 2.38 -10.24
CA PRO A 110 23.85 1.79 -9.01
C PRO A 110 22.47 2.35 -8.60
N PHE A 111 21.53 1.45 -8.27
CA PHE A 111 20.17 1.84 -7.85
C PHE A 111 20.14 2.78 -6.63
N SER A 112 21.15 2.71 -5.76
CA SER A 112 21.28 3.55 -4.57
C SER A 112 21.34 5.06 -4.87
N ILE A 113 21.68 5.45 -6.08
CA ILE A 113 21.65 6.87 -6.50
C ILE A 113 20.24 7.49 -6.40
N LEU A 114 19.19 6.65 -6.46
CA LEU A 114 17.79 7.08 -6.33
C LEU A 114 17.31 7.19 -4.88
N PHE A 115 18.03 6.68 -3.89
CA PHE A 115 17.53 6.66 -2.50
C PHE A 115 17.18 8.06 -1.97
N PRO A 116 18.00 9.11 -2.14
CA PRO A 116 17.61 10.44 -1.67
C PRO A 116 16.34 10.98 -2.34
N LEU A 117 16.11 10.64 -3.61
CA LEU A 117 14.89 11.03 -4.34
C LEU A 117 13.66 10.30 -3.79
N LEU A 118 13.78 9.00 -3.49
CA LEU A 118 12.69 8.20 -2.91
C LEU A 118 12.30 8.74 -1.54
N ASP A 119 13.29 9.00 -0.67
CA ASP A 119 13.08 9.56 0.67
C ASP A 119 12.38 10.92 0.59
N ALA A 120 12.85 11.82 -0.26
CA ALA A 120 12.23 13.13 -0.47
C ALA A 120 10.78 13.03 -0.98
N THR A 121 10.50 12.08 -1.86
CA THR A 121 9.15 11.85 -2.38
C THR A 121 8.21 11.38 -1.27
N LEU A 122 8.66 10.42 -0.44
CA LEU A 122 7.90 9.91 0.68
C LEU A 122 7.63 10.99 1.73
N GLU A 123 8.66 11.76 2.11
CA GLU A 123 8.50 12.85 3.10
C GLU A 123 7.54 13.93 2.61
N ARG A 124 7.59 14.30 1.34
CA ARG A 124 6.64 15.26 0.77
C ARG A 124 5.21 14.73 0.75
N ALA A 125 5.02 13.45 0.42
CA ALA A 125 3.70 12.82 0.41
C ALA A 125 3.07 12.69 1.80
N LYS A 126 3.88 12.68 2.87
CA LYS A 126 3.39 12.73 4.26
C LYS A 126 2.93 14.13 4.68
N GLN A 127 3.47 15.18 4.07
CA GLN A 127 3.26 16.57 4.47
C GLN A 127 2.21 17.29 3.62
N PHE A 128 2.05 16.88 2.37
CA PHE A 128 1.20 17.55 1.40
C PHE A 128 0.29 16.55 0.68
N ASP A 129 -0.78 17.05 0.07
CA ASP A 129 -1.58 16.23 -0.84
C ASP A 129 -0.73 15.76 -2.03
N PRO A 130 -0.60 14.43 -2.25
CA PRO A 130 0.25 13.87 -3.31
C PRO A 130 -0.07 14.40 -4.72
N PHE A 131 -1.35 14.69 -5.02
CA PHE A 131 -1.71 15.26 -6.31
C PHE A 131 -1.25 16.69 -6.47
N SER A 132 -1.20 17.49 -5.40
CA SER A 132 -0.77 18.88 -5.43
C SER A 132 0.74 19.05 -5.65
N ILE A 133 1.52 18.02 -5.31
CA ILE A 133 3.00 18.02 -5.43
C ILE A 133 3.50 17.22 -6.63
N GLN A 134 2.62 16.81 -7.54
CA GLN A 134 2.99 16.07 -8.74
C GLN A 134 3.99 16.84 -9.61
N THR A 135 4.99 16.14 -10.11
CA THR A 135 6.03 16.68 -11.01
C THR A 135 6.28 15.71 -12.17
N GLY A 136 7.22 16.05 -13.05
CA GLY A 136 7.69 15.17 -14.12
C GLY A 136 7.15 15.53 -15.50
N PRO A 137 7.63 14.84 -16.55
CA PRO A 137 7.31 15.16 -17.96
C PRO A 137 5.81 15.07 -18.26
N ALA A 138 5.11 14.10 -17.70
CA ALA A 138 3.66 13.96 -17.89
C ALA A 138 2.88 15.15 -17.28
N PHE A 139 3.26 15.59 -16.07
CA PHE A 139 2.67 16.77 -15.45
C PHE A 139 2.90 18.05 -16.28
N ARG A 140 4.12 18.21 -16.80
CA ARG A 140 4.48 19.39 -17.65
C ARG A 140 4.06 19.24 -19.11
N LYS A 141 3.45 18.11 -19.51
CA LYS A 141 3.02 17.80 -20.90
C LYS A 141 4.19 17.84 -21.90
N GLU A 142 5.36 17.39 -21.50
CA GLU A 142 6.57 17.34 -22.32
C GLU A 142 6.55 16.12 -23.25
N HIS A 143 5.72 16.17 -24.30
CA HIS A 143 5.44 15.04 -25.20
C HIS A 143 6.68 14.46 -25.88
N GLU A 144 7.64 15.31 -26.25
CA GLU A 144 8.88 14.87 -26.89
C GLU A 144 9.76 14.05 -25.94
N ILE A 145 9.91 14.49 -24.67
CA ILE A 145 10.64 13.73 -23.64
C ILE A 145 9.96 12.40 -23.40
N MET A 146 8.62 12.39 -23.27
CA MET A 146 7.85 11.17 -23.08
C MET A 146 8.00 10.19 -24.25
N ARG A 147 8.08 10.70 -25.50
CA ARG A 147 8.35 9.88 -26.68
C ARG A 147 9.72 9.21 -26.59
N GLN A 148 10.78 9.97 -26.29
CA GLN A 148 12.13 9.45 -26.13
C GLN A 148 12.26 8.45 -24.99
N HIS A 149 11.55 8.65 -23.85
CA HIS A 149 11.50 7.67 -22.78
C HIS A 149 10.94 6.33 -23.27
N LYS A 150 9.83 6.36 -24.01
CA LYS A 150 9.18 5.15 -24.53
C LYS A 150 10.05 4.34 -25.49
N GLU A 151 10.93 4.99 -26.22
CA GLU A 151 11.89 4.33 -27.13
C GLU A 151 12.95 3.49 -26.38
N ARG A 152 13.19 3.80 -25.10
CA ARG A 152 14.15 3.08 -24.24
C ARG A 152 13.52 1.95 -23.42
N LEU A 153 12.21 1.77 -23.49
CA LEU A 153 11.43 0.80 -22.70
C LEU A 153 11.09 -0.44 -23.51
N SER A 154 11.04 -1.58 -22.84
CA SER A 154 10.39 -2.78 -23.37
C SER A 154 8.89 -2.55 -23.59
N GLN A 155 8.20 -3.48 -24.26
CA GLN A 155 6.76 -3.35 -24.51
C GLN A 155 5.97 -3.27 -23.18
N ASP A 156 6.25 -4.14 -22.21
CA ASP A 156 5.53 -4.18 -20.94
C ASP A 156 5.78 -2.92 -20.10
N GLU A 157 7.03 -2.45 -20.02
CA GLU A 157 7.40 -1.21 -19.34
C GLU A 157 6.73 0.02 -19.98
N ARG A 158 6.61 0.02 -21.32
CA ARG A 158 5.98 1.10 -22.09
C ARG A 158 4.48 1.21 -21.77
N GLU A 159 3.78 0.09 -21.69
CA GLU A 159 2.36 0.07 -21.33
C GLU A 159 2.11 0.68 -19.95
N ILE A 160 2.93 0.30 -18.96
CA ILE A 160 2.86 0.90 -17.61
C ILE A 160 3.14 2.40 -17.66
N TYR A 161 4.19 2.81 -18.39
CA TYR A 161 4.58 4.21 -18.54
C TYR A 161 3.47 5.05 -19.17
N GLU A 162 2.84 4.55 -20.22
CA GLU A 162 1.75 5.21 -20.94
C GLU A 162 0.53 5.38 -20.05
N ILE A 163 0.08 4.30 -19.38
CA ILE A 163 -1.09 4.35 -18.49
C ILE A 163 -0.86 5.38 -17.37
N LEU A 164 0.28 5.35 -16.69
CA LEU A 164 0.56 6.29 -15.61
C LEU A 164 0.65 7.73 -16.10
N SER A 165 1.34 7.96 -17.23
CA SER A 165 1.48 9.29 -17.84
C SER A 165 0.13 9.87 -18.23
N GLU A 166 -0.73 9.11 -18.88
CA GLU A 166 -2.09 9.52 -19.24
C GLU A 166 -2.93 9.90 -18.01
N LYS A 167 -2.86 9.09 -16.94
CA LYS A 167 -3.59 9.37 -15.69
C LYS A 167 -3.10 10.64 -15.01
N ILE A 168 -1.78 10.90 -15.02
CA ILE A 168 -1.21 12.14 -14.50
C ILE A 168 -1.71 13.34 -15.32
N ILE A 169 -1.61 13.29 -16.64
CA ILE A 169 -2.08 14.37 -17.53
C ILE A 169 -3.56 14.65 -17.31
N LYS A 170 -4.40 13.60 -17.31
CA LYS A 170 -5.85 13.73 -17.12
C LYS A 170 -6.18 14.38 -15.78
N LYS A 171 -5.61 13.89 -14.68
CA LYS A 171 -5.86 14.40 -13.33
C LYS A 171 -5.56 15.90 -13.20
N HIS A 172 -4.51 16.38 -13.87
CA HIS A 172 -4.07 17.77 -13.78
C HIS A 172 -4.62 18.67 -14.91
N THR A 173 -5.40 18.11 -15.83
CA THR A 173 -6.12 18.91 -16.85
C THR A 173 -7.57 19.17 -16.44
N GLU A 174 -8.21 18.26 -15.72
CA GLU A 174 -9.61 18.37 -15.27
C GLU A 174 -9.78 19.33 -14.06
N ASN A 175 -8.69 19.79 -13.44
CA ASN A 175 -8.71 20.71 -12.30
C ASN A 175 -8.35 22.16 -12.66
N ILE A 176 -8.37 22.51 -13.96
CA ILE A 176 -8.23 23.88 -14.50
C ILE A 176 -9.59 24.31 -15.08
#